data_408b460a8679c1db8ee34f91e619f2a2
#
_entry.id   408b460a8679c1db8ee34f91e619f2a2
#
_cell.length_a   1.000
_cell.length_b   1.000
_cell.length_c   1.000
_cell.angle_alpha   90.00
_cell.angle_beta   90.00
_cell.angle_gamma   90.00
#
_symmetry.space_group_name_H-M   'P 1'
#
loop_
_entity.id
_entity.type
_entity.pdbx_description
1 polymer ?
#
loop_
_entity_poly.entity_id
_entity_poly.type
_entity_poly.pdbx_seq_one_letter_code
_entity_poly.pdbx_strand_id
1 'polypeptide(L)'
;MKPLGDVPWPPDPIVTDRLILRETRTEDRKGLAELLSDETVQAYLGGPQHTREELEELIPQDPNTRPGIFAVEHAGEFVGRITIQRRDRAWAHHVREEGDEVEIGYEFLPITWGRGIATEATRAALGWIERTLPGEPVVLTTQVANEPSLRLARKLGFVEVERFMGFGAEQWFGHLRDE
;
A
#
# COMPACT_ATOMS: atom_id res chain seq x y z
N MET A 1 -2.52 -0.22 -12.18
CA MET A 1 -2.90 0.73 -11.10
C MET A 1 -3.52 1.96 -11.73
N LYS A 2 -4.69 2.36 -11.25
CA LYS A 2 -5.41 3.54 -11.72
C LYS A 2 -4.97 4.76 -10.90
N PRO A 3 -4.64 5.92 -11.53
CA PRO A 3 -4.15 7.09 -10.80
C PRO A 3 -5.23 7.68 -9.88
N LEU A 4 -4.78 8.35 -8.80
CA LEU A 4 -5.66 8.99 -7.80
C LEU A 4 -6.52 10.13 -8.35
N GLY A 5 -6.22 10.64 -9.52
CA GLY A 5 -6.81 11.84 -10.08
C GLY A 5 -5.92 13.07 -9.84
N ASP A 6 -6.53 14.24 -9.81
CA ASP A 6 -5.83 15.52 -9.67
C ASP A 6 -5.53 15.83 -8.19
N VAL A 7 -4.52 15.15 -7.66
CA VAL A 7 -4.01 15.40 -6.30
C VAL A 7 -2.63 16.07 -6.38
N PRO A 8 -2.32 17.05 -5.49
CA PRO A 8 -0.98 17.62 -5.42
C PRO A 8 0.07 16.53 -5.15
N TRP A 9 1.05 16.41 -6.06
CA TRP A 9 2.11 15.43 -5.93
C TRP A 9 3.47 16.01 -6.41
N PRO A 10 4.59 15.78 -5.71
CA PRO A 10 4.67 15.07 -4.44
C PRO A 10 4.03 15.86 -3.29
N PRO A 11 3.50 15.17 -2.26
CA PRO A 11 3.03 15.83 -1.05
C PRO A 11 4.20 16.24 -0.17
N ASP A 12 3.94 17.15 0.77
CA ASP A 12 4.87 17.36 1.88
C ASP A 12 5.08 16.04 2.64
N PRO A 13 6.31 15.74 3.08
CA PRO A 13 6.58 14.53 3.85
C PRO A 13 5.70 14.42 5.09
N ILE A 14 5.09 13.25 5.28
CA ILE A 14 4.28 12.95 6.47
C ILE A 14 5.22 12.40 7.53
N VAL A 15 5.42 13.18 8.59
CA VAL A 15 6.31 12.81 9.70
C VAL A 15 5.46 12.25 10.85
N THR A 16 5.87 11.09 11.37
CA THR A 16 5.30 10.46 12.56
C THR A 16 6.36 10.38 13.66
N ASP A 17 6.08 9.67 14.74
CA ASP A 17 7.05 9.49 15.84
C ASP A 17 8.34 8.81 15.39
N ARG A 18 8.25 7.87 14.43
CA ARG A 18 9.38 7.03 13.99
C ARG A 18 9.64 7.03 12.49
N LEU A 19 8.68 7.52 11.69
CA LEU A 19 8.67 7.32 10.24
C LEU A 19 8.56 8.64 9.49
N ILE A 20 9.04 8.60 8.25
CA ILE A 20 8.77 9.63 7.24
C ILE A 20 8.16 8.91 6.03
N LEU A 21 6.92 9.29 5.68
CA LEU A 21 6.31 8.90 4.42
C LEU A 21 6.54 10.04 3.42
N ARG A 22 7.17 9.74 2.32
CA ARG A 22 7.57 10.71 1.31
C ARG A 22 7.50 10.13 -0.10
N GLU A 23 7.73 10.97 -1.09
CA GLU A 23 7.95 10.48 -2.45
C GLU A 23 9.10 9.47 -2.52
N THR A 24 9.03 8.58 -3.50
CA THR A 24 10.12 7.64 -3.78
C THR A 24 11.28 8.39 -4.46
N ARG A 25 12.51 8.09 -4.09
CA ARG A 25 13.73 8.73 -4.60
C ARG A 25 14.68 7.73 -5.24
N THR A 26 15.67 8.22 -5.94
CA THR A 26 16.73 7.39 -6.56
C THR A 26 17.42 6.47 -5.55
N GLU A 27 17.65 6.95 -4.33
CA GLU A 27 18.29 6.21 -3.24
C GLU A 27 17.47 4.98 -2.80
N ASP A 28 16.15 5.01 -2.98
CA ASP A 28 15.24 3.93 -2.58
C ASP A 28 15.27 2.73 -3.54
N ARG A 29 15.88 2.86 -4.72
CA ARG A 29 15.87 1.82 -5.78
C ARG A 29 16.32 0.45 -5.29
N LYS A 30 17.39 0.39 -4.48
CA LYS A 30 17.89 -0.87 -3.91
C LYS A 30 16.90 -1.48 -2.92
N GLY A 31 16.32 -0.66 -2.05
CA GLY A 31 15.28 -1.10 -1.11
C GLY A 31 14.00 -1.54 -1.80
N LEU A 32 13.61 -0.85 -2.89
CA LEU A 32 12.48 -1.26 -3.73
C LEU A 32 12.75 -2.61 -4.42
N ALA A 33 13.95 -2.80 -4.98
CA ALA A 33 14.30 -4.06 -5.61
C ALA A 33 14.29 -5.21 -4.59
N GLU A 34 14.81 -4.99 -3.39
CA GLU A 34 14.75 -5.94 -2.28
C GLU A 34 13.30 -6.26 -1.90
N LEU A 35 12.47 -5.24 -1.68
CA LEU A 35 11.06 -5.40 -1.30
C LEU A 35 10.26 -6.22 -2.34
N LEU A 36 10.48 -5.95 -3.63
CA LEU A 36 9.73 -6.56 -4.72
C LEU A 36 10.25 -7.95 -5.12
N SER A 37 11.46 -8.31 -4.74
CA SER A 37 12.05 -9.63 -4.96
C SER A 37 11.97 -10.55 -3.74
N ASP A 38 11.60 -10.04 -2.56
CA ASP A 38 11.51 -10.85 -1.35
C ASP A 38 10.32 -11.81 -1.41
N GLU A 39 10.58 -13.12 -1.38
CA GLU A 39 9.55 -14.16 -1.47
C GLU A 39 8.51 -14.08 -0.34
N THR A 40 8.92 -13.70 0.87
CA THR A 40 8.02 -13.60 2.02
C THR A 40 7.11 -12.37 1.92
N VAL A 41 7.62 -11.25 1.43
CA VAL A 41 6.82 -10.05 1.16
C VAL A 41 5.82 -10.32 0.05
N GLN A 42 6.26 -10.97 -1.03
CA GLN A 42 5.45 -11.23 -2.21
C GLN A 42 4.56 -12.49 -2.11
N ALA A 43 4.65 -13.25 -1.01
CA ALA A 43 3.93 -14.53 -0.85
C ALA A 43 2.42 -14.44 -1.08
N TYR A 44 1.79 -13.33 -0.72
CA TYR A 44 0.36 -13.10 -0.87
C TYR A 44 0.00 -12.14 -2.02
N LEU A 45 0.99 -11.80 -2.86
CA LEU A 45 0.84 -10.88 -4.00
C LEU A 45 1.09 -11.58 -5.35
N GLY A 46 1.14 -12.91 -5.35
CA GLY A 46 1.38 -13.73 -6.54
C GLY A 46 2.85 -14.16 -6.69
N GLY A 47 3.67 -13.94 -5.68
CA GLY A 47 5.10 -14.21 -5.69
C GLY A 47 5.92 -13.15 -6.43
N PRO A 48 7.25 -13.15 -6.25
CA PRO A 48 8.11 -12.22 -6.97
C PRO A 48 8.08 -12.51 -8.48
N GLN A 49 7.90 -11.46 -9.28
CA GLN A 49 7.81 -11.57 -10.74
C GLN A 49 9.19 -11.43 -11.41
N HIS A 50 10.16 -10.88 -10.71
CA HIS A 50 11.51 -10.60 -11.17
C HIS A 50 12.52 -10.87 -10.07
N THR A 51 13.75 -11.18 -10.45
CA THR A 51 14.88 -11.23 -9.50
C THR A 51 15.26 -9.83 -9.05
N ARG A 52 16.05 -9.75 -7.98
CA ARG A 52 16.55 -8.47 -7.48
C ARG A 52 17.37 -7.72 -8.53
N GLU A 53 18.23 -8.43 -9.25
CA GLU A 53 19.09 -7.89 -10.31
C GLU A 53 18.25 -7.31 -11.45
N GLU A 54 17.23 -8.05 -11.91
CA GLU A 54 16.30 -7.56 -12.93
C GLU A 54 15.56 -6.31 -12.46
N LEU A 55 15.12 -6.25 -11.20
CA LEU A 55 14.44 -5.08 -10.64
C LEU A 55 15.37 -3.87 -10.53
N GLU A 56 16.63 -4.05 -10.19
CA GLU A 56 17.61 -2.96 -10.17
C GLU A 56 17.82 -2.32 -11.56
N GLU A 57 17.61 -3.09 -12.64
CA GLU A 57 17.60 -2.58 -14.01
C GLU A 57 16.26 -1.97 -14.42
N LEU A 58 15.13 -2.62 -14.04
CA LEU A 58 13.77 -2.22 -14.42
C LEU A 58 13.26 -0.98 -13.69
N ILE A 59 13.62 -0.80 -12.43
CA ILE A 59 13.19 0.37 -11.64
C ILE A 59 13.84 1.63 -12.24
N PRO A 60 13.05 2.64 -12.66
CA PRO A 60 13.59 3.88 -13.24
C PRO A 60 14.61 4.55 -12.33
N GLN A 61 15.54 5.33 -12.93
CA GLN A 61 16.50 6.13 -12.17
C GLN A 61 15.79 7.13 -11.26
N ASP A 62 14.70 7.73 -11.73
CA ASP A 62 13.77 8.50 -10.92
C ASP A 62 12.47 7.69 -10.76
N PRO A 63 12.29 6.99 -9.63
CA PRO A 63 11.10 6.18 -9.39
C PRO A 63 9.87 7.00 -8.98
N ASN A 64 10.00 8.30 -8.77
CA ASN A 64 8.90 9.20 -8.40
C ASN A 64 7.97 9.52 -9.59
N THR A 65 7.35 8.52 -10.16
CA THR A 65 6.56 8.68 -11.39
C THR A 65 5.04 8.63 -11.19
N ARG A 66 4.56 8.32 -9.98
CA ARG A 66 3.12 8.10 -9.76
C ARG A 66 2.61 8.70 -8.45
N PRO A 67 1.62 9.59 -8.50
CA PRO A 67 0.86 9.99 -7.32
C PRO A 67 0.31 8.78 -6.58
N GLY A 68 0.41 8.81 -5.24
CA GLY A 68 -0.10 7.76 -4.36
C GLY A 68 0.89 6.68 -3.96
N ILE A 69 2.17 6.74 -4.38
CA ILE A 69 3.19 5.81 -3.91
C ILE A 69 4.11 6.52 -2.93
N PHE A 70 4.01 6.16 -1.66
CA PHE A 70 4.89 6.66 -0.61
C PHE A 70 5.98 5.65 -0.30
N ALA A 71 7.23 6.07 -0.34
CA ALA A 71 8.31 5.40 0.37
C ALA A 71 8.15 5.64 1.87
N VAL A 72 8.35 4.60 2.67
CA VAL A 72 8.38 4.69 4.12
C VAL A 72 9.82 4.57 4.58
N GLU A 73 10.27 5.62 5.26
CA GLU A 73 11.62 5.73 5.83
C GLU A 73 11.56 5.56 7.34
N HIS A 74 12.47 4.78 7.89
CA HIS A 74 12.68 4.59 9.32
C HIS A 74 14.17 4.70 9.63
N ALA A 75 14.55 5.60 10.52
CA ALA A 75 15.94 5.87 10.89
C ALA A 75 16.89 6.16 9.70
N GLY A 76 16.38 6.86 8.67
CA GLY A 76 17.13 7.20 7.46
C GLY A 76 17.16 6.13 6.37
N GLU A 77 16.56 4.96 6.60
CA GLU A 77 16.56 3.84 5.67
C GLU A 77 15.16 3.58 5.09
N PHE A 78 15.09 3.22 3.81
CA PHE A 78 13.87 2.71 3.19
C PHE A 78 13.47 1.38 3.83
N VAL A 79 12.21 1.26 4.28
CA VAL A 79 11.73 0.05 4.97
C VAL A 79 10.46 -0.54 4.35
N GLY A 80 9.87 0.13 3.38
CA GLY A 80 8.65 -0.33 2.72
C GLY A 80 7.96 0.77 1.94
N ARG A 81 6.77 0.45 1.43
CA ARG A 81 5.94 1.43 0.71
C ARG A 81 4.47 1.32 1.07
N ILE A 82 3.77 2.43 0.93
CA ILE A 82 2.32 2.53 0.90
C ILE A 82 1.91 2.86 -0.54
N THR A 83 0.90 2.18 -1.04
CA THR A 83 0.29 2.48 -2.33
C THR A 83 -1.15 2.93 -2.13
N ILE A 84 -1.52 4.02 -2.76
CA ILE A 84 -2.88 4.57 -2.75
C ILE A 84 -3.28 4.76 -4.21
N GLN A 85 -4.40 4.20 -4.60
CA GLN A 85 -4.86 4.22 -5.98
C GLN A 85 -6.38 4.25 -6.06
N ARG A 86 -6.94 4.51 -7.23
CA ARG A 86 -8.36 4.26 -7.50
C ARG A 86 -8.56 2.80 -7.84
N ARG A 87 -9.55 2.15 -7.21
CA ARG A 87 -9.99 0.82 -7.58
C ARG A 87 -10.60 0.84 -8.97
N ASP A 88 -10.25 -0.13 -9.81
CA ASP A 88 -10.76 -0.16 -11.19
C ASP A 88 -12.26 -0.49 -11.18
N ARG A 89 -13.05 0.36 -11.82
CA ARG A 89 -14.51 0.17 -11.98
C ARG A 89 -14.89 -1.10 -12.74
N ALA A 90 -13.96 -1.64 -13.53
CA ALA A 90 -14.18 -2.89 -14.25
C ALA A 90 -14.04 -4.13 -13.34
N TRP A 91 -13.49 -3.98 -12.16
CA TRP A 91 -13.42 -5.07 -11.20
C TRP A 91 -14.80 -5.29 -10.57
N ALA A 92 -15.05 -6.50 -10.12
CA ALA A 92 -16.15 -6.77 -9.20
C ALA A 92 -15.77 -6.31 -7.78
N HIS A 93 -16.73 -6.32 -6.87
CA HIS A 93 -16.49 -6.06 -5.44
C HIS A 93 -16.16 -4.58 -5.15
N HIS A 94 -17.20 -3.79 -5.07
CA HIS A 94 -17.18 -2.36 -4.74
C HIS A 94 -18.05 -2.08 -3.51
N VAL A 95 -17.79 -0.99 -2.80
CA VAL A 95 -18.66 -0.50 -1.70
C VAL A 95 -19.63 0.57 -2.19
N ARG A 96 -19.48 1.04 -3.42
CA ARG A 96 -20.41 1.95 -4.08
C ARG A 96 -20.66 1.53 -5.53
N GLU A 97 -21.83 1.86 -6.07
CA GLU A 97 -22.30 1.42 -7.39
C GLU A 97 -21.37 1.91 -8.52
N GLU A 98 -20.89 3.14 -8.45
CA GLU A 98 -19.99 3.74 -9.43
C GLU A 98 -18.54 3.20 -9.35
N GLY A 99 -18.19 2.46 -8.30
CA GLY A 99 -16.81 2.00 -8.07
C GLY A 99 -15.84 3.17 -7.87
N ASP A 100 -14.54 2.97 -8.12
CA ASP A 100 -13.52 4.02 -8.10
C ASP A 100 -13.14 4.47 -6.68
N GLU A 101 -13.37 3.61 -5.69
CA GLU A 101 -12.96 3.84 -4.31
C GLU A 101 -11.45 4.05 -4.20
N VAL A 102 -11.02 4.71 -3.13
CA VAL A 102 -9.60 4.78 -2.78
C VAL A 102 -9.15 3.45 -2.21
N GLU A 103 -8.27 2.74 -2.88
CA GLU A 103 -7.70 1.48 -2.41
C GLU A 103 -6.30 1.71 -1.86
N ILE A 104 -6.08 1.27 -0.62
CA ILE A 104 -4.79 1.35 0.05
C ILE A 104 -4.12 -0.03 0.08
N GLY A 105 -2.83 -0.06 -0.26
CA GLY A 105 -1.97 -1.22 -0.13
C GLY A 105 -0.69 -0.88 0.61
N TYR A 106 0.00 -1.89 1.14
CA TYR A 106 1.27 -1.71 1.84
C TYR A 106 2.14 -2.95 1.72
N GLU A 107 3.43 -2.71 1.67
CA GLU A 107 4.48 -3.73 1.67
C GLU A 107 5.64 -3.25 2.54
N PHE A 108 6.16 -4.11 3.39
CA PHE A 108 7.25 -3.77 4.31
C PHE A 108 8.30 -4.87 4.35
N LEU A 109 9.56 -4.50 4.40
CA LEU A 109 10.67 -5.41 4.57
C LEU A 109 10.54 -6.21 5.88
N PRO A 110 10.86 -7.51 5.87
CA PRO A 110 10.69 -8.40 7.03
C PRO A 110 11.37 -7.90 8.31
N ILE A 111 12.47 -7.17 8.19
CA ILE A 111 13.21 -6.58 9.33
C ILE A 111 12.34 -5.65 10.20
N THR A 112 11.24 -5.13 9.67
CA THR A 112 10.34 -4.21 10.37
C THR A 112 9.10 -4.89 10.94
N TRP A 113 8.87 -6.16 10.64
CA TRP A 113 7.66 -6.88 11.05
C TRP A 113 7.58 -7.05 12.57
N GLY A 114 6.36 -7.08 13.10
CA GLY A 114 6.11 -7.20 14.53
C GLY A 114 6.42 -5.96 15.37
N ARG A 115 6.96 -4.89 14.76
CA ARG A 115 7.42 -3.66 15.43
C ARG A 115 6.41 -2.51 15.36
N GLY A 116 5.23 -2.73 14.79
CA GLY A 116 4.17 -1.72 14.64
C GLY A 116 4.40 -0.70 13.52
N ILE A 117 5.49 -0.82 12.76
CA ILE A 117 5.86 0.10 11.66
C ILE A 117 4.73 0.18 10.61
N ALA A 118 4.25 -0.96 10.13
CA ALA A 118 3.16 -0.97 9.14
C ALA A 118 1.88 -0.31 9.66
N THR A 119 1.54 -0.49 10.95
CA THR A 119 0.36 0.15 11.56
C THR A 119 0.51 1.67 11.60
N GLU A 120 1.68 2.16 12.01
CA GLU A 120 1.97 3.60 12.10
C GLU A 120 1.95 4.25 10.72
N ALA A 121 2.65 3.66 9.77
CA ALA A 121 2.70 4.15 8.39
C ALA A 121 1.31 4.19 7.74
N THR A 122 0.56 3.08 7.83
CA THR A 122 -0.76 3.02 7.21
C THR A 122 -1.74 4.00 7.85
N ARG A 123 -1.70 4.18 9.18
CA ARG A 123 -2.52 5.20 9.86
C ARG A 123 -2.18 6.61 9.39
N ALA A 124 -0.90 6.93 9.24
CA ALA A 124 -0.47 8.23 8.72
C ALA A 124 -0.95 8.47 7.28
N ALA A 125 -0.89 7.44 6.44
CA ALA A 125 -1.41 7.49 5.07
C ALA A 125 -2.94 7.65 5.02
N LEU A 126 -3.69 6.97 5.90
CA LEU A 126 -5.15 7.16 6.03
C LEU A 126 -5.49 8.60 6.41
N GLY A 127 -4.77 9.20 7.35
CA GLY A 127 -4.95 10.61 7.69
C GLY A 127 -4.60 11.56 6.54
N TRP A 128 -3.68 11.20 5.66
CA TRP A 128 -3.42 11.94 4.43
C TRP A 128 -4.59 11.80 3.44
N ILE A 129 -5.14 10.59 3.25
CA ILE A 129 -6.31 10.35 2.39
C ILE A 129 -7.48 11.22 2.87
N GLU A 130 -7.79 11.21 4.15
CA GLU A 130 -8.89 11.98 4.73
C GLU A 130 -8.79 13.48 4.43
N ARG A 131 -7.58 14.04 4.51
CA ARG A 131 -7.36 15.48 4.22
C ARG A 131 -7.34 15.81 2.73
N THR A 132 -6.89 14.89 1.89
CA THR A 132 -6.66 15.14 0.45
C THR A 132 -7.86 14.72 -0.40
N LEU A 133 -8.57 13.70 0.03
CA LEU A 133 -9.72 13.09 -0.66
C LEU A 133 -10.89 12.93 0.35
N PRO A 134 -11.40 14.03 0.93
CA PRO A 134 -12.41 13.97 1.99
C PRO A 134 -13.70 13.31 1.51
N GLY A 135 -14.25 12.41 2.33
CA GLY A 135 -15.49 11.69 2.03
C GLY A 135 -15.37 10.55 1.02
N GLU A 136 -14.16 10.26 0.56
CA GLU A 136 -13.94 9.10 -0.31
C GLU A 136 -13.89 7.81 0.50
N PRO A 137 -14.65 6.76 0.12
CA PRO A 137 -14.56 5.47 0.79
C PRO A 137 -13.18 4.85 0.55
N VAL A 138 -12.57 4.36 1.63
CA VAL A 138 -11.25 3.70 1.57
C VAL A 138 -11.44 2.20 1.72
N VAL A 139 -10.90 1.44 0.77
CA VAL A 139 -10.98 -0.02 0.74
C VAL A 139 -9.59 -0.66 0.76
N LEU A 140 -9.57 -1.92 1.15
CA LEU A 140 -8.37 -2.75 1.19
C LEU A 140 -8.73 -4.17 0.78
N THR A 141 -7.90 -4.75 -0.09
CA THR A 141 -8.00 -6.17 -0.48
C THR A 141 -6.74 -6.91 -0.05
N THR A 142 -6.91 -8.09 0.53
CA THR A 142 -5.79 -8.99 0.87
C THR A 142 -6.24 -10.44 0.84
N GLN A 143 -5.31 -11.38 0.67
CA GLN A 143 -5.66 -12.80 0.76
C GLN A 143 -6.09 -13.17 2.19
N VAL A 144 -7.11 -14.02 2.32
CA VAL A 144 -7.58 -14.55 3.63
C VAL A 144 -6.46 -15.26 4.38
N ALA A 145 -5.54 -15.90 3.66
CA ALA A 145 -4.37 -16.56 4.25
C ALA A 145 -3.34 -15.56 4.83
N ASN A 146 -3.40 -14.28 4.44
CA ASN A 146 -2.50 -13.23 4.96
C ASN A 146 -2.98 -12.70 6.31
N GLU A 147 -2.93 -13.55 7.33
CA GLU A 147 -3.37 -13.17 8.69
C GLU A 147 -2.70 -11.91 9.26
N PRO A 148 -1.37 -11.65 9.04
CA PRO A 148 -0.77 -10.41 9.49
C PRO A 148 -1.45 -9.18 8.92
N SER A 149 -1.76 -9.18 7.61
CA SER A 149 -2.46 -8.08 6.95
C SER A 149 -3.90 -7.93 7.47
N LEU A 150 -4.62 -9.03 7.69
CA LEU A 150 -5.97 -9.00 8.27
C LEU A 150 -5.98 -8.41 9.69
N ARG A 151 -5.00 -8.78 10.52
CA ARG A 151 -4.88 -8.19 11.88
C ARG A 151 -4.61 -6.69 11.81
N LEU A 152 -3.75 -6.27 10.88
CA LEU A 152 -3.46 -4.85 10.67
C LEU A 152 -4.69 -4.09 10.19
N ALA A 153 -5.40 -4.60 9.18
CA ALA A 153 -6.62 -3.99 8.64
C ALA A 153 -7.67 -3.78 9.75
N ARG A 154 -7.95 -4.82 10.54
CA ARG A 154 -8.90 -4.74 11.68
C ARG A 154 -8.47 -3.72 12.73
N LYS A 155 -7.17 -3.67 13.05
CA LYS A 155 -6.61 -2.69 14.01
C LYS A 155 -6.74 -1.24 13.51
N LEU A 156 -6.80 -1.04 12.22
CA LEU A 156 -6.97 0.27 11.58
C LEU A 156 -8.45 0.65 11.39
N GLY A 157 -9.40 -0.24 11.74
CA GLY A 157 -10.83 0.03 11.63
C GLY A 157 -11.49 -0.49 10.35
N PHE A 158 -10.76 -1.22 9.51
CA PHE A 158 -11.40 -1.88 8.36
C PHE A 158 -12.32 -3.00 8.82
N VAL A 159 -13.49 -3.06 8.19
CA VAL A 159 -14.48 -4.13 8.41
C VAL A 159 -14.64 -4.93 7.12
N GLU A 160 -14.87 -6.23 7.28
CA GLU A 160 -15.13 -7.13 6.16
C GLU A 160 -16.41 -6.74 5.45
N VAL A 161 -16.34 -6.56 4.15
CA VAL A 161 -17.51 -6.39 3.26
C VAL A 161 -17.89 -7.76 2.70
N GLU A 162 -16.92 -8.44 2.10
CA GLU A 162 -17.14 -9.76 1.52
C GLU A 162 -15.81 -10.52 1.34
N ARG A 163 -15.95 -11.79 0.94
CA ARG A 163 -14.85 -12.63 0.47
C ARG A 163 -15.16 -13.15 -0.92
N PHE A 164 -14.14 -13.29 -1.73
CA PHE A 164 -14.29 -13.77 -3.10
C PHE A 164 -13.05 -14.52 -3.59
N MET A 165 -13.21 -15.36 -4.60
CA MET A 165 -12.09 -15.99 -5.29
C MET A 165 -11.52 -15.04 -6.32
N GLY A 166 -10.24 -14.70 -6.19
CA GLY A 166 -9.51 -13.84 -7.11
C GLY A 166 -8.02 -14.09 -7.05
N PHE A 167 -7.32 -13.87 -8.16
CA PHE A 167 -5.85 -14.03 -8.22
C PHE A 167 -5.33 -15.39 -7.72
N GLY A 168 -6.14 -16.46 -7.90
CA GLY A 168 -5.78 -17.82 -7.49
C GLY A 168 -5.97 -18.13 -6.01
N ALA A 169 -6.53 -17.23 -5.20
CA ALA A 169 -6.75 -17.42 -3.76
C ALA A 169 -8.03 -16.74 -3.28
N GLU A 170 -8.52 -17.13 -2.10
CA GLU A 170 -9.62 -16.44 -1.43
C GLU A 170 -9.14 -15.07 -0.94
N GLN A 171 -9.83 -14.02 -1.38
CA GLN A 171 -9.58 -12.63 -1.01
C GLN A 171 -10.54 -12.19 0.08
N TRP A 172 -10.03 -11.35 0.97
CA TRP A 172 -10.79 -10.57 1.93
C TRP A 172 -10.86 -9.13 1.40
N PHE A 173 -12.07 -8.60 1.27
CA PHE A 173 -12.31 -7.22 0.87
C PHE A 173 -12.95 -6.47 2.03
N GLY A 174 -12.34 -5.37 2.42
CA GLY A 174 -12.76 -4.56 3.55
C GLY A 174 -12.84 -3.08 3.23
N HIS A 175 -13.70 -2.40 3.98
CA HIS A 175 -13.94 -0.97 3.93
C HIS A 175 -13.58 -0.34 5.28
N LEU A 176 -12.92 0.83 5.25
CA LEU A 176 -12.66 1.61 6.45
C LEU A 176 -13.99 2.21 6.95
N ARG A 177 -14.33 1.97 8.23
CA ARG A 177 -15.53 2.59 8.81
C ARG A 177 -15.37 4.09 8.90
N ASP A 178 -16.41 4.80 8.52
CA ASP A 178 -16.59 6.19 8.93
C ASP A 178 -16.75 6.25 10.45
N GLU A 179 -16.03 7.14 11.13
CA GLU A 179 -16.18 7.38 12.57
C GLU A 179 -17.49 8.12 12.88
#